data_445eff1bf71d1590c25fc751abdb6474
#
_entry.id   445eff1bf71d1590c25fc751abdb6474
#
_cell.length_a   1.000
_cell.length_b   1.000
_cell.length_c   1.000
_cell.angle_alpha   90.00
_cell.angle_beta   90.00
_cell.angle_gamma   90.00
#
_symmetry.space_group_name_H-M   'P 1'
#
loop_
_entity.id
_entity.type
_entity.pdbx_description
1 polymer ?
#
loop_
_entity_poly.entity_id
_entity_poly.type
_entity_poly.pdbx_seq_one_letter_code
_entity_poly.pdbx_strand_id
1 'polypeptide(L)'
;ALCNFMILGTLYIYLMFFAANYNLIYMLAGFTAAAIGIFCWLAVPHFEDSVVQKKTLFLRKKYWLYYLLTFFAGARRQIFVVFAGFLLVEKFDFPVEDVVMLTLVNAALTFYLAPKIGRLISYIGERRALTLEYIGLIIIFVSYAFVDTIEFAIALYLLDHMFFAMAIAIKTYFQKIADPADIAATS
;
A
#
# COMPACT_ATOMS: atom_id res chain seq x y z
N ALA A 1 4.11 -8.54 3.08
CA ALA A 1 5.39 -7.83 3.00
C ALA A 1 6.51 -8.76 2.50
N LEU A 2 6.80 -9.89 3.17
CA LEU A 2 7.90 -10.79 2.79
C LEU A 2 7.76 -11.34 1.36
N CYS A 3 6.56 -11.80 0.99
CA CYS A 3 6.27 -12.30 -0.36
C CYS A 3 6.50 -11.21 -1.42
N ASN A 4 6.05 -10.00 -1.16
CA ASN A 4 6.25 -8.86 -2.06
C ASN A 4 7.74 -8.53 -2.23
N PHE A 5 8.50 -8.56 -1.13
CA PHE A 5 9.95 -8.38 -1.15
C PHE A 5 10.66 -9.45 -2.01
N MET A 6 10.28 -10.72 -1.85
CA MET A 6 10.83 -11.83 -2.64
C MET A 6 10.54 -11.66 -4.14
N ILE A 7 9.29 -11.32 -4.50
CA ILE A 7 8.89 -11.11 -5.90
C ILE A 7 9.66 -9.94 -6.52
N LEU A 8 9.71 -8.80 -5.84
CA LEU A 8 10.43 -7.62 -6.31
C LEU A 8 11.93 -7.87 -6.42
N GLY A 9 12.53 -8.59 -5.46
CA GLY A 9 13.94 -8.98 -5.51
C GLY A 9 14.26 -9.87 -6.70
N THR A 10 13.41 -10.85 -6.98
CA THR A 10 13.56 -11.73 -8.14
C THR A 10 13.42 -10.96 -9.45
N LEU A 11 12.45 -10.03 -9.52
CA LEU A 11 12.24 -9.16 -10.68
C LEU A 11 13.43 -8.24 -10.91
N TYR A 12 13.98 -7.65 -9.86
CA TYR A 12 15.16 -6.80 -9.94
C TYR A 12 16.38 -7.55 -10.48
N ILE A 13 16.67 -8.74 -9.92
CA ILE A 13 17.77 -9.61 -10.39
C ILE A 13 17.55 -9.97 -11.86
N TYR A 14 16.33 -10.32 -12.26
CA TYR A 14 16.01 -10.63 -13.65
C TYR A 14 16.31 -9.46 -14.58
N LEU A 15 15.84 -8.24 -14.24
CA LEU A 15 16.07 -7.05 -15.06
C LEU A 15 17.54 -6.64 -15.15
N MET A 16 18.33 -6.94 -14.12
CA MET A 16 19.77 -6.63 -14.07
C MET A 16 20.60 -7.53 -15.00
N PHE A 17 20.21 -8.80 -15.15
CA PHE A 17 20.98 -9.79 -15.89
C PHE A 17 20.42 -10.13 -17.28
N PHE A 18 19.17 -9.82 -17.55
CA PHE A 18 18.50 -10.15 -18.80
C PHE A 18 17.85 -8.90 -19.41
N ALA A 19 17.87 -8.81 -20.73
CA ALA A 19 17.10 -7.78 -21.43
C ALA A 19 15.62 -7.90 -21.08
N ALA A 20 14.95 -6.78 -20.81
CA ALA A 20 13.57 -6.74 -20.35
C ALA A 20 12.62 -7.36 -21.40
N ASN A 21 12.27 -8.61 -21.21
CA ASN A 21 11.22 -9.27 -21.98
C ASN A 21 9.90 -9.19 -21.24
N TYR A 22 9.16 -8.10 -21.48
CA TYR A 22 7.90 -7.84 -20.80
C TYR A 22 6.86 -8.96 -20.99
N ASN A 23 6.82 -9.61 -22.18
CA ASN A 23 5.90 -10.71 -22.43
C ASN A 23 6.14 -11.89 -21.49
N LEU A 24 7.40 -12.23 -21.24
CA LEU A 24 7.77 -13.31 -20.33
C LEU A 24 7.43 -12.94 -18.88
N ILE A 25 7.68 -11.69 -18.47
CA ILE A 25 7.35 -11.20 -17.13
C ILE A 25 5.84 -11.30 -16.88
N TYR A 26 5.01 -10.82 -17.83
CA TYR A 26 3.55 -10.90 -17.68
C TYR A 26 3.05 -12.33 -17.69
N MET A 27 3.62 -13.21 -18.50
CA MET A 27 3.25 -14.63 -18.57
C MET A 27 3.56 -15.34 -17.25
N LEU A 28 4.76 -15.13 -16.68
CA LEU A 28 5.14 -15.68 -15.38
C LEU A 28 4.27 -15.13 -14.24
N ALA A 29 3.97 -13.84 -14.25
CA ALA A 29 3.08 -13.22 -13.26
C ALA A 29 1.67 -13.82 -13.35
N GLY A 30 1.15 -14.04 -14.55
CA GLY A 30 -0.15 -14.68 -14.78
C GLY A 30 -0.20 -16.13 -14.27
N PHE A 31 0.81 -16.93 -14.58
CA PHE A 31 0.90 -18.31 -14.08
C PHE A 31 1.02 -18.37 -12.55
N THR A 32 1.85 -17.50 -11.96
CA THR A 32 1.98 -17.44 -10.49
C THR A 32 0.67 -17.04 -9.83
N ALA A 33 -0.05 -16.05 -10.37
CA ALA A 33 -1.35 -15.66 -9.86
C ALA A 33 -2.38 -16.79 -9.97
N ALA A 34 -2.42 -17.50 -11.09
CA ALA A 34 -3.29 -18.66 -11.28
C ALA A 34 -2.96 -19.79 -10.29
N ALA A 35 -1.67 -20.10 -10.09
CA ALA A 35 -1.24 -21.13 -9.14
C ALA A 35 -1.64 -20.79 -7.71
N ILE A 36 -1.45 -19.51 -7.29
CA ILE A 36 -1.88 -19.03 -5.97
C ILE A 36 -3.41 -19.11 -5.84
N GLY A 37 -4.16 -18.73 -6.88
CA GLY A 37 -5.62 -18.82 -6.88
C GLY A 37 -6.11 -20.25 -6.68
N ILE A 38 -5.54 -21.22 -7.43
CA ILE A 38 -5.85 -22.65 -7.28
C ILE A 38 -5.47 -23.15 -5.88
N PHE A 39 -4.28 -22.78 -5.40
CA PHE A 39 -3.84 -23.16 -4.05
C PHE A 39 -4.79 -22.62 -2.97
N CYS A 40 -5.17 -21.35 -3.04
CA CYS A 40 -6.14 -20.78 -2.10
C CYS A 40 -7.49 -21.50 -2.17
N TRP A 41 -7.98 -21.82 -3.35
CA TRP A 41 -9.23 -22.53 -3.51
C TRP A 41 -9.22 -23.94 -2.89
N LEU A 42 -8.08 -24.64 -2.97
CA LEU A 42 -7.92 -25.99 -2.44
C LEU A 42 -7.56 -26.02 -0.95
N ALA A 43 -6.76 -25.06 -0.49
CA ALA A 43 -6.14 -25.10 0.84
C ALA A 43 -6.89 -24.26 1.90
N VAL A 44 -7.69 -23.26 1.51
CA VAL A 44 -8.39 -22.42 2.48
C VAL A 44 -9.64 -23.12 2.98
N PRO A 45 -9.71 -23.53 4.26
CA PRO A 45 -10.87 -24.18 4.82
C PRO A 45 -12.05 -23.19 4.90
N HIS A 46 -13.27 -23.72 4.76
CA HIS A 46 -14.48 -22.96 5.06
C HIS A 46 -14.61 -22.83 6.57
N PHE A 47 -14.53 -21.60 7.07
CA PHE A 47 -14.80 -21.30 8.47
C PHE A 47 -16.29 -20.98 8.63
N GLU A 48 -16.94 -21.64 9.59
CA GLU A 48 -18.26 -21.22 10.04
C GLU A 48 -18.08 -19.98 10.94
N ASP A 49 -18.60 -18.85 10.51
CA ASP A 49 -18.56 -17.63 11.30
C ASP A 49 -19.43 -17.76 12.55
N SER A 50 -18.87 -17.48 13.72
CA SER A 50 -19.61 -17.43 14.99
C SER A 50 -20.66 -16.31 15.01
N VAL A 51 -20.55 -15.34 14.13
CA VAL A 51 -21.51 -14.24 13.93
C VAL A 51 -21.93 -14.22 12.46
N VAL A 52 -23.25 -14.32 12.23
CA VAL A 52 -23.80 -14.26 10.87
C VAL A 52 -23.50 -12.92 10.23
N GLN A 53 -22.61 -12.92 9.26
CA GLN A 53 -22.24 -11.71 8.51
C GLN A 53 -23.30 -11.34 7.48
N LYS A 54 -23.59 -10.05 7.34
CA LYS A 54 -24.49 -9.56 6.29
C LYS A 54 -23.80 -9.64 4.94
N LYS A 55 -24.34 -10.44 4.03
CA LYS A 55 -23.77 -10.65 2.68
C LYS A 55 -24.06 -9.52 1.68
N THR A 56 -24.96 -8.59 2.02
CA THR A 56 -25.32 -7.45 1.16
C THR A 56 -24.49 -6.24 1.49
N LEU A 57 -23.90 -5.62 0.46
CA LEU A 57 -23.19 -4.35 0.62
C LEU A 57 -24.18 -3.29 1.11
N PHE A 58 -23.98 -2.79 2.30
CA PHE A 58 -24.85 -1.79 2.91
C PHE A 58 -24.05 -0.63 3.51
N LEU A 59 -24.08 0.51 2.84
CA LEU A 59 -23.43 1.74 3.30
C LEU A 59 -24.27 2.40 4.40
N ARG A 60 -23.88 2.21 5.66
CA ARG A 60 -24.56 2.83 6.79
C ARG A 60 -24.07 4.26 7.01
N LYS A 61 -24.99 5.20 7.18
CA LYS A 61 -24.68 6.60 7.53
C LYS A 61 -23.79 6.73 8.77
N LYS A 62 -23.88 5.77 9.71
CA LYS A 62 -23.04 5.71 10.92
C LYS A 62 -21.53 5.67 10.60
N TYR A 63 -21.13 5.06 9.47
CA TYR A 63 -19.71 4.86 9.09
C TYR A 63 -19.25 5.81 7.98
N TRP A 64 -19.99 6.91 7.73
CA TRP A 64 -19.68 7.84 6.65
C TRP A 64 -18.24 8.37 6.68
N LEU A 65 -17.70 8.65 7.88
CA LEU A 65 -16.34 9.15 8.06
C LEU A 65 -15.30 8.10 7.61
N TYR A 66 -15.53 6.83 7.93
CA TYR A 66 -14.67 5.73 7.47
C TYR A 66 -14.67 5.63 5.93
N TYR A 67 -15.84 5.70 5.29
CA TYR A 67 -15.93 5.67 3.82
C TYR A 67 -15.21 6.84 3.18
N LEU A 68 -15.37 8.03 3.74
CA LEU A 68 -14.69 9.23 3.26
C LEU A 68 -13.17 9.11 3.39
N LEU A 69 -12.67 8.67 4.55
CA LEU A 69 -11.25 8.45 4.78
C LEU A 69 -10.68 7.38 3.84
N THR A 70 -11.39 6.28 3.65
CA THR A 70 -10.98 5.20 2.73
C THR A 70 -10.94 5.67 1.29
N PHE A 71 -11.95 6.44 0.86
CA PHE A 71 -12.00 7.03 -0.47
C PHE A 71 -10.81 7.96 -0.72
N PHE A 72 -10.56 8.91 0.19
CA PHE A 72 -9.43 9.82 0.05
C PHE A 72 -8.07 9.12 0.15
N ALA A 73 -7.93 8.13 1.02
CA ALA A 73 -6.71 7.33 1.09
C ALA A 73 -6.45 6.56 -0.21
N GLY A 74 -7.49 5.99 -0.83
CA GLY A 74 -7.39 5.32 -2.12
C GLY A 74 -7.07 6.26 -3.27
N ALA A 75 -7.78 7.40 -3.37
CA ALA A 75 -7.54 8.42 -4.40
C ALA A 75 -6.12 8.98 -4.30
N ARG A 76 -5.67 9.35 -3.11
CA ARG A 76 -4.32 9.83 -2.86
C ARG A 76 -3.27 8.81 -3.27
N ARG A 77 -3.45 7.55 -2.88
CA ARG A 77 -2.52 6.47 -3.23
C ARG A 77 -2.35 6.37 -4.74
N GLN A 78 -3.46 6.41 -5.47
CA GLN A 78 -3.42 6.29 -6.93
C GLN A 78 -2.70 7.47 -7.58
N ILE A 79 -3.00 8.69 -7.11
CA ILE A 79 -2.31 9.90 -7.57
C ILE A 79 -0.80 9.75 -7.34
N PHE A 80 -0.39 9.36 -6.14
CA PHE A 80 1.04 9.23 -5.81
C PHE A 80 1.73 8.16 -6.67
N VAL A 81 1.19 6.96 -6.77
CA VAL A 81 1.78 5.86 -7.55
C VAL A 81 2.03 6.27 -9.00
N VAL A 82 1.06 6.99 -9.60
CA VAL A 82 1.18 7.45 -10.99
C VAL A 82 2.16 8.62 -11.10
N PHE A 83 1.96 9.69 -10.32
CA PHE A 83 2.72 10.94 -10.51
C PHE A 83 4.15 10.89 -9.95
N ALA A 84 4.39 10.24 -8.81
CA ALA A 84 5.74 10.14 -8.26
C ALA A 84 6.63 9.22 -9.13
N GLY A 85 6.08 8.09 -9.60
CA GLY A 85 6.78 7.23 -10.54
C GLY A 85 7.05 7.93 -11.88
N PHE A 86 6.05 8.62 -12.43
CA PHE A 86 6.19 9.39 -13.67
C PHE A 86 7.22 10.50 -13.53
N LEU A 87 7.22 11.24 -12.41
CA LEU A 87 8.18 12.32 -12.17
C LEU A 87 9.62 11.80 -12.12
N LEU A 88 9.88 10.65 -11.51
CA LEU A 88 11.19 10.03 -11.48
C LEU A 88 11.68 9.67 -12.89
N VAL A 89 10.82 9.06 -13.70
CA VAL A 89 11.19 8.61 -15.05
C VAL A 89 11.27 9.79 -16.03
N GLU A 90 10.29 10.69 -16.04
CA GLU A 90 10.19 11.75 -17.05
C GLU A 90 11.08 12.96 -16.75
N LYS A 91 11.17 13.38 -15.47
CA LYS A 91 11.99 14.56 -15.09
C LYS A 91 13.46 14.22 -14.88
N PHE A 92 13.75 13.01 -14.39
CA PHE A 92 15.10 12.64 -13.97
C PHE A 92 15.71 11.50 -14.80
N ASP A 93 15.04 11.05 -15.87
CA ASP A 93 15.48 9.93 -16.72
C ASP A 93 15.86 8.68 -15.91
N PHE A 94 15.09 8.41 -14.82
CA PHE A 94 15.39 7.34 -13.88
C PHE A 94 15.12 5.99 -14.53
N PRO A 95 16.11 5.08 -14.64
CA PRO A 95 15.94 3.79 -15.30
C PRO A 95 14.86 2.94 -14.59
N VAL A 96 14.16 2.11 -15.35
CA VAL A 96 13.10 1.23 -14.82
C VAL A 96 13.66 0.29 -13.74
N GLU A 97 14.89 -0.19 -13.90
CA GLU A 97 15.59 -1.04 -12.95
C GLU A 97 15.75 -0.36 -11.59
N ASP A 98 16.08 0.94 -11.60
CA ASP A 98 16.24 1.73 -10.39
C ASP A 98 14.90 2.04 -9.72
N VAL A 99 13.80 2.20 -10.48
CA VAL A 99 12.44 2.29 -9.92
C VAL A 99 12.06 0.99 -9.20
N VAL A 100 12.39 -0.16 -9.78
CA VAL A 100 12.16 -1.46 -9.13
C VAL A 100 13.01 -1.59 -7.87
N MET A 101 14.28 -1.18 -7.91
CA MET A 101 15.15 -1.15 -6.73
C MET A 101 14.57 -0.26 -5.63
N LEU A 102 14.10 0.94 -5.97
CA LEU A 102 13.48 1.88 -5.03
C LEU A 102 12.23 1.28 -4.39
N THR A 103 11.42 0.59 -5.19
CA THR A 103 10.23 -0.13 -4.70
C THR A 103 10.62 -1.27 -3.76
N LEU A 104 11.72 -1.97 -4.04
CA LEU A 104 12.26 -3.03 -3.18
C LEU A 104 12.74 -2.47 -1.83
N VAL A 105 13.49 -1.36 -1.85
CA VAL A 105 13.91 -0.64 -0.63
C VAL A 105 12.69 -0.24 0.19
N ASN A 106 11.66 0.26 -0.46
CA ASN A 106 10.41 0.65 0.18
C ASN A 106 9.67 -0.53 0.83
N ALA A 107 9.65 -1.68 0.16
CA ALA A 107 9.07 -2.91 0.71
C ALA A 107 9.84 -3.37 1.96
N ALA A 108 11.16 -3.28 1.96
CA ALA A 108 12.01 -3.60 3.10
C ALA A 108 11.78 -2.63 4.28
N LEU A 109 11.73 -1.33 4.00
CA LEU A 109 11.43 -0.30 5.00
C LEU A 109 10.05 -0.52 5.62
N THR A 110 9.04 -0.77 4.79
CA THR A 110 7.67 -1.03 5.25
C THR A 110 7.63 -2.29 6.12
N PHE A 111 8.32 -3.36 5.75
CA PHE A 111 8.40 -4.58 6.55
C PHE A 111 8.98 -4.30 7.94
N TYR A 112 10.07 -3.55 8.01
CA TYR A 112 10.74 -3.22 9.28
C TYR A 112 9.94 -2.22 10.13
N LEU A 113 9.30 -1.24 9.49
CA LEU A 113 8.59 -0.15 10.17
C LEU A 113 7.16 -0.51 10.55
N ALA A 114 6.49 -1.42 9.84
CA ALA A 114 5.09 -1.77 10.08
C ALA A 114 4.76 -2.12 11.55
N PRO A 115 5.55 -2.96 12.26
CA PRO A 115 5.27 -3.24 13.67
C PRO A 115 5.53 -2.05 14.60
N LYS A 116 6.45 -1.14 14.22
CA LYS A 116 6.72 0.09 14.98
C LYS A 116 5.60 1.10 14.79
N ILE A 117 5.12 1.25 13.58
CA ILE A 117 3.99 2.12 13.24
C ILE A 117 2.72 1.62 13.93
N GLY A 118 2.47 0.31 13.94
CA GLY A 118 1.33 -0.27 14.67
C GLY A 118 1.38 0.06 16.17
N ARG A 119 2.55 -0.04 16.81
CA ARG A 119 2.75 0.35 18.21
C ARG A 119 2.57 1.86 18.44
N LEU A 120 3.08 2.68 17.53
CA LEU A 120 2.89 4.13 17.57
C LEU A 120 1.40 4.49 17.51
N ILE A 121 0.65 3.92 16.57
CA ILE A 121 -0.80 4.14 16.44
C ILE A 121 -1.53 3.75 17.71
N SER A 122 -1.17 2.61 18.32
CA SER A 122 -1.76 2.16 19.59
C SER A 122 -1.45 3.11 20.76
N TYR A 123 -0.28 3.75 20.74
CA TYR A 123 0.14 4.69 21.78
C TYR A 123 -0.50 6.08 21.66
N ILE A 124 -0.49 6.68 20.45
CA ILE A 124 -1.00 8.05 20.22
C ILE A 124 -2.50 8.10 19.90
N GLY A 125 -3.08 6.95 19.54
CA GLY A 125 -4.47 6.81 19.10
C GLY A 125 -4.66 7.12 17.61
N GLU A 126 -5.71 6.53 17.02
CA GLU A 126 -5.99 6.59 15.58
C GLU A 126 -6.18 8.02 15.06
N ARG A 127 -6.89 8.87 15.82
CA ARG A 127 -7.15 10.26 15.42
C ARG A 127 -5.87 11.06 15.24
N ARG A 128 -4.95 10.96 16.22
CA ARG A 128 -3.66 11.68 16.15
C ARG A 128 -2.75 11.09 15.07
N ALA A 129 -2.75 9.76 14.92
CA ALA A 129 -1.99 9.08 13.88
C ALA A 129 -2.42 9.54 12.49
N LEU A 130 -3.73 9.57 12.20
CA LEU A 130 -4.27 10.05 10.92
C LEU A 130 -3.96 11.54 10.71
N THR A 131 -4.09 12.37 11.75
CA THR A 131 -3.73 13.80 11.63
C THR A 131 -2.26 13.98 11.26
N LEU A 132 -1.37 13.25 11.91
CA LEU A 132 0.07 13.27 11.63
C LEU A 132 0.37 12.78 10.21
N GLU A 133 -0.29 11.70 9.76
CA GLU A 133 -0.20 11.19 8.39
C GLU A 133 -0.57 12.28 7.39
N TYR A 134 -1.75 12.88 7.51
CA TYR A 134 -2.21 13.87 6.54
C TYR A 134 -1.37 15.15 6.53
N ILE A 135 -0.90 15.63 7.70
CA ILE A 135 0.01 16.77 7.76
C ILE A 135 1.34 16.43 7.06
N GLY A 136 1.92 15.26 7.37
CA GLY A 136 3.15 14.81 6.72
C GLY A 136 3.01 14.71 5.21
N LEU A 137 1.90 14.17 4.73
CA LEU A 137 1.62 14.04 3.30
C LEU A 137 1.43 15.40 2.61
N ILE A 138 0.76 16.36 3.24
CA ILE A 138 0.65 17.73 2.70
C ILE A 138 2.04 18.32 2.50
N ILE A 139 2.92 18.18 3.50
CA ILE A 139 4.30 18.67 3.40
C ILE A 139 5.03 17.99 2.24
N ILE A 140 4.93 16.67 2.11
CA ILE A 140 5.55 15.89 1.04
C ILE A 140 5.04 16.34 -0.33
N PHE A 141 3.72 16.44 -0.53
CA PHE A 141 3.15 16.86 -1.80
C PHE A 141 3.53 18.29 -2.18
N VAL A 142 3.54 19.22 -1.21
CA VAL A 142 4.04 20.58 -1.44
C VAL A 142 5.54 20.57 -1.81
N SER A 143 6.33 19.72 -1.14
CA SER A 143 7.76 19.59 -1.44
C SER A 143 8.03 19.06 -2.85
N TYR A 144 7.15 18.18 -3.38
CA TYR A 144 7.27 17.70 -4.76
C TYR A 144 7.17 18.82 -5.79
N ALA A 145 6.46 19.91 -5.51
CA ALA A 145 6.38 21.07 -6.40
C ALA A 145 7.73 21.81 -6.55
N PHE A 146 8.63 21.62 -5.60
CA PHE A 146 9.95 22.29 -5.53
C PHE A 146 11.13 21.32 -5.66
N VAL A 147 10.87 20.11 -6.18
CA VAL A 147 11.91 19.11 -6.38
C VAL A 147 12.77 19.44 -7.60
N ASP A 148 14.05 19.71 -7.38
CA ASP A 148 15.03 19.98 -8.44
C ASP A 148 16.15 18.94 -8.51
N THR A 149 16.34 18.12 -7.48
CA THR A 149 17.36 17.08 -7.42
C THR A 149 16.76 15.69 -7.25
N ILE A 150 17.41 14.68 -7.86
CA ILE A 150 16.96 13.30 -7.82
C ILE A 150 16.99 12.72 -6.41
N GLU A 151 18.02 13.08 -5.62
CA GLU A 151 18.18 12.61 -4.25
C GLU A 151 17.00 13.06 -3.38
N PHE A 152 16.54 14.30 -3.58
CA PHE A 152 15.39 14.84 -2.88
C PHE A 152 14.10 14.17 -3.32
N ALA A 153 13.94 13.86 -4.61
CA ALA A 153 12.80 13.09 -5.12
C ALA A 153 12.73 11.69 -4.50
N ILE A 154 13.86 10.98 -4.42
CA ILE A 154 13.97 9.67 -3.80
C ILE A 154 13.62 9.74 -2.30
N ALA A 155 14.15 10.74 -1.58
CA ALA A 155 13.85 10.92 -0.17
C ALA A 155 12.35 11.15 0.08
N LEU A 156 11.70 11.99 -0.74
CA LEU A 156 10.26 12.22 -0.67
C LEU A 156 9.46 10.96 -0.98
N TYR A 157 9.89 10.16 -1.96
CA TYR A 157 9.26 8.90 -2.32
C TYR A 157 9.29 7.90 -1.15
N LEU A 158 10.41 7.78 -0.46
CA LEU A 158 10.53 6.90 0.71
C LEU A 158 9.72 7.41 1.89
N LEU A 159 9.73 8.74 2.13
CA LEU A 159 8.94 9.35 3.20
C LEU A 159 7.44 9.19 3.00
N ASP A 160 6.93 9.36 1.77
CA ASP A 160 5.51 9.15 1.48
C ASP A 160 5.06 7.74 1.84
N HIS A 161 5.84 6.75 1.47
CA HIS A 161 5.51 5.36 1.81
C HIS A 161 5.54 5.07 3.31
N MET A 162 6.39 5.75 4.06
CA MET A 162 6.39 5.64 5.53
C MET A 162 5.08 6.20 6.13
N PHE A 163 4.65 7.38 5.68
CA PHE A 163 3.37 7.96 6.09
C PHE A 163 2.20 7.13 5.60
N PHE A 164 2.28 6.61 4.39
CA PHE A 164 1.26 5.72 3.84
C PHE A 164 1.01 4.47 4.70
N ALA A 165 2.06 3.92 5.33
CA ALA A 165 1.91 2.80 6.25
C ALA A 165 1.05 3.13 7.49
N MET A 166 0.88 4.42 7.82
CA MET A 166 0.01 4.87 8.91
C MET A 166 -1.49 4.75 8.55
N ALA A 167 -1.84 4.63 7.28
CA ALA A 167 -3.24 4.42 6.83
C ALA A 167 -3.89 3.16 7.43
N ILE A 168 -3.11 2.25 8.01
CA ILE A 168 -3.64 1.13 8.80
C ILE A 168 -4.52 1.60 9.97
N ALA A 169 -4.31 2.84 10.45
CA ALA A 169 -5.13 3.45 11.48
C ALA A 169 -6.60 3.62 11.06
N ILE A 170 -6.89 3.75 9.75
CA ILE A 170 -8.27 3.81 9.23
C ILE A 170 -8.98 2.48 9.50
N LYS A 171 -8.30 1.36 9.26
CA LYS A 171 -8.87 0.02 9.52
C LYS A 171 -9.06 -0.25 11.00
N THR A 172 -8.07 0.10 11.83
CA THR A 172 -8.19 -0.03 13.29
C THR A 172 -9.29 0.85 13.86
N TYR A 173 -9.45 2.07 13.36
CA TYR A 173 -10.56 2.94 13.71
C TYR A 173 -11.91 2.30 13.37
N PHE A 174 -12.05 1.77 12.15
CA PHE A 174 -13.28 1.09 11.73
C PHE A 174 -13.59 -0.12 12.61
N GLN A 175 -12.62 -0.99 12.90
CA GLN A 175 -12.80 -2.16 13.76
C GLN A 175 -13.29 -1.80 15.16
N LYS A 176 -12.96 -0.62 15.68
CA LYS A 176 -13.41 -0.14 16.99
C LYS A 176 -14.86 0.37 16.99
N ILE A 177 -15.34 0.93 15.88
CA ILE A 177 -16.68 1.53 15.79
C ILE A 177 -17.72 0.62 15.14
N ALA A 178 -17.27 -0.40 14.40
CA ALA A 178 -18.15 -1.29 13.65
C ALA A 178 -18.84 -2.31 14.54
N ASP A 179 -20.12 -2.56 14.26
CA ASP A 179 -20.81 -3.70 14.83
C ASP A 179 -20.23 -5.00 14.24
N PRO A 180 -20.02 -6.07 15.03
CA PRO A 180 -19.40 -7.31 14.55
C PRO A 180 -20.06 -7.91 13.30
N ALA A 181 -21.40 -7.78 13.17
CA ALA A 181 -22.15 -8.25 12.01
C ALA A 181 -21.97 -7.42 10.72
N ASP A 182 -21.41 -6.22 10.83
CA ASP A 182 -21.24 -5.29 9.71
C ASP A 182 -19.79 -5.27 9.14
N ILE A 183 -18.84 -5.92 9.84
CA ILE A 183 -17.42 -5.86 9.49
C ILE A 183 -17.18 -6.37 8.07
N ALA A 184 -17.71 -7.55 7.73
CA ALA A 184 -17.49 -8.17 6.43
C ALA A 184 -18.20 -7.42 5.28
N ALA A 185 -19.34 -6.77 5.54
CA ALA A 185 -20.09 -6.04 4.52
C ALA A 185 -19.53 -4.63 4.23
N THR A 186 -18.65 -4.12 5.10
CA THR A 186 -18.21 -2.72 5.08
C THR A 186 -16.69 -2.54 4.92
N SER A 187 -15.88 -3.60 5.16
CA SER A 187 -14.40 -3.55 5.14
C SER A 187 -13.78 -3.68 3.75
#